data_622a18aaae9a6a0c29dda39b777a19cb
#
_entry.id   622a18aaae9a6a0c29dda39b777a19cb
#
_cell.length_a   1.000
_cell.length_b   1.000
_cell.length_c   1.000
_cell.angle_alpha   90.00
_cell.angle_beta   90.00
_cell.angle_gamma   90.00
#
_symmetry.space_group_name_H-M   'P 1'
#
loop_
_entity.id
_entity.type
_entity.pdbx_description
1 polymer ?
#
loop_
_entity_poly.entity_id
_entity_poly.type
_entity_poly.pdbx_seq_one_letter_code
_entity_poly.pdbx_strand_id
1 'polypeptide(L)'
;MKKIALIAVALVMSIAANAQFEEGKGYIGASLSGLDISNQTKEFHLGLNARLGYMFQDNLMALGEIGLDHWDKSPDALVVGAGARYYIEQNGLFLGAGLKFKHADTNYNDLLPSVQLGYAFFLGRTVTLEPELYFDISTKKFDYTCYGLRVGIGVYLFKDQYMKK
;
A
#
# COMPACT_ATOMS: atom_id res chain seq x y z
N MET A 1 31.52 -7.71 1.80
CA MET A 1 31.48 -6.45 1.01
C MET A 1 30.11 -6.15 0.46
N LYS A 2 29.39 -7.08 -0.20
CA LYS A 2 28.02 -6.83 -0.76
C LYS A 2 26.98 -6.42 0.30
N LYS A 3 27.04 -6.99 1.52
CA LYS A 3 26.09 -6.66 2.61
C LYS A 3 26.31 -5.24 3.16
N ILE A 4 27.56 -4.79 3.21
CA ILE A 4 27.90 -3.42 3.66
C ILE A 4 27.49 -2.38 2.62
N ALA A 5 27.62 -2.68 1.33
CA ALA A 5 27.14 -1.83 0.25
C ALA A 5 25.62 -1.67 0.26
N LEU A 6 24.85 -2.73 0.56
CA LEU A 6 23.40 -2.69 0.72
C LEU A 6 22.97 -1.82 1.91
N ILE A 7 23.67 -1.93 3.04
CA ILE A 7 23.40 -1.11 4.23
C ILE A 7 23.75 0.36 3.96
N ALA A 8 24.86 0.63 3.27
CA ALA A 8 25.26 1.98 2.90
C ALA A 8 24.26 2.63 1.93
N VAL A 9 23.76 1.89 0.93
CA VAL A 9 22.70 2.36 0.01
C VAL A 9 21.40 2.64 0.77
N ALA A 10 20.99 1.79 1.69
CA ALA A 10 19.81 1.99 2.53
C ALA A 10 19.97 3.24 3.43
N LEU A 11 21.15 3.48 4.00
CA LEU A 11 21.44 4.65 4.82
C LEU A 11 21.44 5.95 4.00
N VAL A 12 21.99 5.93 2.79
CA VAL A 12 22.00 7.13 1.92
C VAL A 12 20.59 7.47 1.43
N MET A 13 19.74 6.48 1.20
CA MET A 13 18.35 6.70 0.81
C MET A 13 17.49 7.26 1.96
N SER A 14 17.85 7.02 3.22
CA SER A 14 17.11 7.53 4.38
C SER A 14 17.29 9.04 4.63
N ILE A 15 18.34 9.65 4.11
CA ILE A 15 18.64 11.08 4.36
C ILE A 15 17.76 12.02 3.50
N ALA A 16 17.19 11.53 2.41
CA ALA A 16 16.38 12.35 1.49
C ALA A 16 14.90 12.50 1.90
N ALA A 17 14.46 11.86 2.99
CA ALA A 17 13.05 11.74 3.35
C ALA A 17 12.48 12.91 4.17
N ASN A 18 13.29 13.88 4.56
CA ASN A 18 12.97 14.89 5.60
C ASN A 18 11.91 15.95 5.28
N ALA A 19 11.33 15.96 4.08
CA ALA A 19 10.27 16.92 3.74
C ALA A 19 9.16 16.31 2.89
N GLN A 20 9.01 14.99 2.90
CA GLN A 20 8.22 14.31 1.87
C GLN A 20 6.82 13.93 2.35
N PHE A 21 6.60 13.81 3.66
CA PHE A 21 5.32 13.41 4.25
C PHE A 21 4.63 14.58 4.98
N GLU A 22 4.60 15.75 4.34
CA GLU A 22 4.01 16.96 4.91
C GLU A 22 2.50 17.06 4.60
N GLU A 23 1.78 17.70 5.51
CA GLU A 23 0.37 18.03 5.34
C GLU A 23 0.08 18.75 4.02
N GLY A 24 -1.04 18.39 3.38
CA GLY A 24 -1.52 18.99 2.14
C GLY A 24 -0.99 18.38 0.86
N LYS A 25 -0.18 17.31 0.94
CA LYS A 25 0.29 16.58 -0.25
C LYS A 25 -0.73 15.54 -0.69
N GLY A 26 -0.94 15.46 -2.00
CA GLY A 26 -1.68 14.38 -2.64
C GLY A 26 -0.78 13.17 -2.91
N TYR A 27 -1.37 12.00 -3.01
CA TYR A 27 -0.71 10.74 -3.34
C TYR A 27 -1.52 9.97 -4.38
N ILE A 28 -0.84 9.45 -5.38
CA ILE A 28 -1.38 8.51 -6.35
C ILE A 28 -0.45 7.31 -6.39
N GLY A 29 -0.99 6.11 -6.25
CA GLY A 29 -0.20 4.88 -6.27
C GLY A 29 -0.86 3.78 -7.07
N ALA A 30 -0.03 2.88 -7.58
CA ALA A 30 -0.44 1.62 -8.14
C ALA A 30 0.43 0.50 -7.57
N SER A 31 -0.16 -0.67 -7.31
CA SER A 31 0.57 -1.79 -6.75
C SER A 31 0.12 -3.11 -7.34
N LEU A 32 1.08 -4.03 -7.42
CA LEU A 32 0.87 -5.41 -7.80
C LEU A 32 1.06 -6.31 -6.59
N SER A 33 0.12 -7.21 -6.35
CA SER A 33 0.23 -8.33 -5.43
C SER A 33 0.26 -9.63 -6.23
N GLY A 34 1.06 -10.57 -5.82
CA GLY A 34 1.21 -11.82 -6.55
C GLY A 34 2.01 -12.87 -5.78
N LEU A 35 2.45 -12.52 -4.58
CA LEU A 35 3.15 -13.42 -3.66
C LEU A 35 2.31 -13.64 -2.40
N ASP A 36 1.04 -14.00 -2.61
CA ASP A 36 0.14 -14.27 -1.49
C ASP A 36 0.31 -15.69 -0.99
N ILE A 37 0.53 -15.82 0.29
CA ILE A 37 0.43 -17.10 0.98
C ILE A 37 -1.00 -17.13 1.56
N SER A 38 -1.94 -17.63 0.77
CA SER A 38 -3.25 -17.99 1.27
C SER A 38 -3.16 -19.38 1.91
N ASN A 39 -3.78 -19.54 3.05
CA ASN A 39 -3.72 -20.79 3.83
C ASN A 39 -4.44 -21.97 3.12
N GLN A 40 -5.17 -21.74 2.04
CA GLN A 40 -6.01 -22.78 1.39
C GLN A 40 -5.58 -23.21 0.01
N THR A 41 -4.84 -22.43 -0.75
CA THR A 41 -4.50 -22.82 -2.13
C THR A 41 -3.12 -22.33 -2.50
N LYS A 42 -2.30 -23.25 -3.01
CA LYS A 42 -1.08 -22.93 -3.77
C LYS A 42 -1.47 -22.38 -5.16
N GLU A 43 -2.43 -21.46 -5.21
CA GLU A 43 -2.92 -20.87 -6.44
C GLU A 43 -2.19 -19.57 -6.72
N PHE A 44 -1.86 -19.35 -7.97
CA PHE A 44 -1.30 -18.08 -8.40
C PHE A 44 -2.39 -17.01 -8.30
N HIS A 45 -2.11 -15.93 -7.58
CA HIS A 45 -2.96 -14.76 -7.45
C HIS A 45 -2.24 -13.56 -8.04
N LEU A 46 -2.92 -12.81 -8.87
CA LEU A 46 -2.46 -11.54 -9.38
C LEU A 46 -3.47 -10.46 -9.03
N GLY A 47 -3.09 -9.53 -8.17
CA GLY A 47 -3.90 -8.36 -7.82
C GLY A 47 -3.29 -7.09 -8.38
N LEU A 48 -4.12 -6.26 -8.99
CA LEU A 48 -3.78 -4.90 -9.39
C LEU A 48 -4.58 -3.92 -8.54
N ASN A 49 -3.89 -3.00 -7.87
CA ASN A 49 -4.53 -2.01 -7.03
C ASN A 49 -4.11 -0.59 -7.44
N ALA A 50 -5.07 0.32 -7.49
CA ALA A 50 -4.86 1.75 -7.60
C ALA A 50 -5.23 2.42 -6.28
N ARG A 51 -4.46 3.43 -5.88
CA ARG A 51 -4.62 4.15 -4.61
C ARG A 51 -4.61 5.63 -4.83
N LEU A 52 -5.45 6.32 -4.08
CA LEU A 52 -5.45 7.77 -3.95
C LEU A 52 -5.30 8.12 -2.48
N GLY A 53 -4.47 9.11 -2.17
CA GLY A 53 -4.21 9.53 -0.80
C GLY A 53 -4.11 11.03 -0.65
N TYR A 54 -4.33 11.49 0.57
CA TYR A 54 -4.15 12.87 0.97
C TYR A 54 -3.56 12.95 2.37
N MET A 55 -2.46 13.71 2.49
CA MET A 55 -1.81 13.97 3.78
C MET A 55 -2.60 15.04 4.52
N PHE A 56 -3.44 14.63 5.45
CA PHE A 56 -4.27 15.57 6.24
C PHE A 56 -3.56 16.08 7.51
N GLN A 57 -2.44 15.50 7.83
CA GLN A 57 -1.50 15.91 8.87
C GLN A 57 -0.11 15.42 8.49
N ASP A 58 0.94 16.03 9.03
CA ASP A 58 2.30 15.55 8.84
C ASP A 58 2.41 14.08 9.23
N ASN A 59 2.99 13.29 8.34
CA ASN A 59 3.16 11.84 8.48
C ASN A 59 1.86 11.01 8.51
N LEU A 60 0.67 11.61 8.34
CA LEU A 60 -0.61 10.89 8.40
C LEU A 60 -1.42 11.11 7.13
N MET A 61 -1.66 10.02 6.40
CA MET A 61 -2.35 10.02 5.10
C MET A 61 -3.67 9.25 5.19
N ALA A 62 -4.75 9.85 4.70
CA ALA A 62 -5.97 9.13 4.36
C ALA A 62 -5.81 8.49 2.98
N LEU A 63 -6.25 7.25 2.83
CA LEU A 63 -6.14 6.45 1.60
C LEU A 63 -7.50 5.93 1.17
N GLY A 64 -7.76 5.99 -0.14
CA GLY A 64 -8.75 5.18 -0.82
C GLY A 64 -8.05 4.22 -1.77
N GLU A 65 -8.56 3.01 -1.91
CA GLU A 65 -8.04 2.04 -2.87
C GLU A 65 -9.16 1.36 -3.65
N ILE A 66 -8.85 1.01 -4.89
CA ILE A 66 -9.65 0.14 -5.75
C ILE A 66 -8.72 -0.91 -6.35
N GLY A 67 -9.13 -2.16 -6.32
CA GLY A 67 -8.34 -3.27 -6.80
C GLY A 67 -9.15 -4.29 -7.57
N LEU A 68 -8.46 -5.01 -8.44
CA LEU A 68 -8.96 -6.17 -9.17
C LEU A 68 -8.07 -7.36 -8.80
N ASP A 69 -8.67 -8.41 -8.27
CA ASP A 69 -8.02 -9.66 -7.91
C ASP A 69 -8.40 -10.74 -8.90
N HIS A 70 -7.41 -11.30 -9.57
CA HIS A 70 -7.57 -12.43 -10.49
C HIS A 70 -6.95 -13.69 -9.88
N TRP A 71 -7.72 -14.77 -9.88
CA TRP A 71 -7.31 -16.09 -9.38
C TRP A 71 -7.48 -17.14 -10.47
N ASP A 72 -6.53 -18.07 -10.58
CA ASP A 72 -6.58 -19.12 -11.64
C ASP A 72 -7.82 -20.04 -11.54
N LYS A 73 -8.37 -20.24 -10.33
CA LYS A 73 -9.48 -21.18 -10.10
C LYS A 73 -10.67 -20.60 -9.37
N SER A 74 -10.60 -19.30 -9.03
CA SER A 74 -11.66 -18.59 -8.34
C SER A 74 -12.15 -17.42 -9.18
N PRO A 75 -13.41 -16.97 -9.00
CA PRO A 75 -13.93 -15.81 -9.72
C PRO A 75 -13.12 -14.55 -9.42
N ASP A 76 -13.04 -13.68 -10.41
CA ASP A 76 -12.47 -12.36 -10.27
C ASP A 76 -13.20 -11.57 -9.18
N ALA A 77 -12.48 -10.74 -8.45
CA ALA A 77 -13.05 -9.94 -7.39
C ALA A 77 -12.67 -8.46 -7.53
N LEU A 78 -13.66 -7.61 -7.32
CA LEU A 78 -13.46 -6.17 -7.15
C LEU A 78 -13.27 -5.89 -5.66
N VAL A 79 -12.22 -5.14 -5.34
CA VAL A 79 -11.91 -4.68 -3.98
C VAL A 79 -11.97 -3.16 -3.95
N VAL A 80 -12.72 -2.61 -3.01
CA VAL A 80 -12.73 -1.17 -2.72
C VAL A 80 -12.42 -0.98 -1.25
N GLY A 81 -11.52 -0.06 -0.93
CA GLY A 81 -11.07 0.13 0.43
C GLY A 81 -10.84 1.60 0.79
N ALA A 82 -10.87 1.85 2.09
CA ALA A 82 -10.47 3.12 2.68
C ALA A 82 -9.70 2.86 3.97
N GLY A 83 -8.73 3.73 4.26
CA GLY A 83 -7.89 3.58 5.43
C GLY A 83 -7.00 4.79 5.69
N ALA A 84 -6.09 4.61 6.62
CA ALA A 84 -5.06 5.59 6.92
C ALA A 84 -3.69 4.93 6.95
N ARG A 85 -2.67 5.71 6.64
CA ARG A 85 -1.27 5.32 6.67
C ARG A 85 -0.49 6.34 7.48
N TYR A 86 0.27 5.86 8.46
CA TYR A 86 1.17 6.65 9.27
C TYR A 86 2.61 6.36 8.89
N TYR A 87 3.37 7.40 8.56
CA TYR A 87 4.80 7.33 8.27
C TYR A 87 5.59 7.58 9.55
N ILE A 88 6.45 6.64 9.91
CA ILE A 88 7.35 6.82 11.04
C ILE A 88 8.36 7.90 10.66
N GLU A 89 8.53 8.87 11.54
CA GLU A 89 9.28 10.09 11.26
C GLU A 89 10.56 9.85 10.49
N GLN A 90 10.64 10.51 9.32
CA GLN A 90 11.83 10.74 8.50
C GLN A 90 12.51 9.52 7.88
N ASN A 91 11.97 8.31 7.96
CA ASN A 91 12.67 7.15 7.39
C ASN A 91 11.91 6.39 6.28
N GLY A 92 10.71 6.82 5.91
CA GLY A 92 9.89 6.18 4.88
C GLY A 92 9.16 4.89 5.32
N LEU A 93 9.41 4.39 6.53
CA LEU A 93 8.67 3.27 7.08
C LEU A 93 7.24 3.70 7.38
N PHE A 94 6.27 2.91 6.98
CA PHE A 94 4.87 3.21 7.25
C PHE A 94 4.09 2.03 7.82
N LEU A 95 3.12 2.37 8.64
CA LEU A 95 2.08 1.48 9.12
C LEU A 95 0.74 1.95 8.57
N GLY A 96 -0.09 1.05 8.10
CA GLY A 96 -1.42 1.37 7.62
C GLY A 96 -2.47 0.47 8.23
N ALA A 97 -3.68 1.01 8.35
CA ALA A 97 -4.87 0.26 8.74
C ALA A 97 -6.08 0.76 7.95
N GLY A 98 -7.01 -0.12 7.65
CA GLY A 98 -8.18 0.23 6.86
C GLY A 98 -9.23 -0.87 6.83
N LEU A 99 -10.25 -0.60 6.05
CA LEU A 99 -11.34 -1.53 5.75
C LEU A 99 -11.46 -1.66 4.24
N LYS A 100 -11.55 -2.89 3.76
CA LYS A 100 -11.76 -3.22 2.36
C LYS A 100 -13.07 -3.97 2.21
N PHE A 101 -13.78 -3.68 1.16
CA PHE A 101 -14.97 -4.41 0.74
C PHE A 101 -14.60 -5.19 -0.53
N LYS A 102 -14.73 -6.51 -0.46
CA LYS A 102 -14.48 -7.43 -1.58
C LYS A 102 -15.80 -7.96 -2.12
N HIS A 103 -16.00 -7.78 -3.41
CA HIS A 103 -17.14 -8.31 -4.16
C HIS A 103 -16.63 -9.25 -5.24
N ALA A 104 -17.07 -10.51 -5.19
CA ALA A 104 -16.76 -11.52 -6.21
C ALA A 104 -17.99 -11.88 -7.01
N ASP A 105 -17.82 -12.29 -8.26
CA ASP A 105 -18.86 -12.53 -9.28
C ASP A 105 -19.92 -13.57 -8.86
N THR A 106 -19.66 -14.38 -7.84
CA THR A 106 -20.58 -15.35 -7.25
C THR A 106 -21.54 -14.79 -6.20
N ASN A 107 -21.79 -13.47 -6.20
CA ASN A 107 -22.58 -12.77 -5.17
C ASN A 107 -21.97 -12.88 -3.75
N TYR A 108 -20.65 -13.11 -3.67
CA TYR A 108 -19.91 -13.16 -2.43
C TYR A 108 -19.41 -11.76 -2.08
N ASN A 109 -19.85 -11.27 -0.92
CA ASN A 109 -19.42 -9.99 -0.37
C ASN A 109 -18.71 -10.23 0.96
N ASP A 110 -17.57 -9.60 1.17
CA ASP A 110 -16.83 -9.69 2.42
C ASP A 110 -16.28 -8.34 2.84
N LEU A 111 -16.24 -8.09 4.14
CA LEU A 111 -15.58 -6.93 4.73
C LEU A 111 -14.26 -7.40 5.33
N LEU A 112 -13.16 -6.77 4.91
CA LEU A 112 -11.81 -7.15 5.26
C LEU A 112 -11.14 -6.01 6.05
N PRO A 113 -11.13 -6.02 7.39
CA PRO A 113 -10.17 -5.24 8.15
C PRO A 113 -8.75 -5.56 7.67
N SER A 114 -7.98 -4.53 7.39
CA SER A 114 -6.67 -4.62 6.77
C SER A 114 -5.62 -3.88 7.59
N VAL A 115 -4.45 -4.48 7.74
CA VAL A 115 -3.27 -3.83 8.26
C VAL A 115 -2.13 -4.00 7.28
N GLN A 116 -1.23 -3.02 7.21
CA GLN A 116 -0.10 -3.02 6.30
C GLN A 116 1.14 -2.42 6.97
N LEU A 117 2.29 -2.97 6.62
CA LEU A 117 3.60 -2.48 7.03
C LEU A 117 4.46 -2.41 5.77
N GLY A 118 5.02 -1.27 5.47
CA GLY A 118 5.83 -1.11 4.28
C GLY A 118 6.86 0.00 4.39
N TYR A 119 7.60 0.18 3.31
CA TYR A 119 8.64 1.20 3.21
C TYR A 119 8.53 1.94 1.89
N ALA A 120 8.52 3.27 1.93
CA ALA A 120 8.52 4.14 0.77
C ALA A 120 9.96 4.51 0.39
N PHE A 121 10.54 3.80 -0.58
CA PHE A 121 11.85 4.11 -1.15
C PHE A 121 11.71 5.20 -2.20
N PHE A 122 12.21 6.39 -1.92
CA PHE A 122 12.20 7.47 -2.88
C PHE A 122 13.21 7.23 -4.01
N LEU A 123 12.71 7.04 -5.23
CA LEU A 123 13.51 6.94 -6.46
C LEU A 123 13.86 8.32 -7.01
N GLY A 124 13.18 9.35 -6.53
CA GLY A 124 13.35 10.75 -6.91
C GLY A 124 12.64 11.65 -5.90
N ARG A 125 12.30 12.88 -6.31
CA ARG A 125 11.64 13.84 -5.41
C ARG A 125 10.20 13.50 -5.08
N THR A 126 9.51 12.79 -5.96
CA THR A 126 8.07 12.55 -5.90
C THR A 126 7.70 11.10 -6.04
N VAL A 127 8.55 10.28 -6.65
CA VAL A 127 8.25 8.89 -7.01
C VAL A 127 8.85 7.96 -5.98
N THR A 128 8.05 7.01 -5.49
CA THR A 128 8.47 5.97 -4.55
C THR A 128 8.27 4.57 -5.12
N LEU A 129 9.13 3.65 -4.67
CA LEU A 129 8.90 2.21 -4.74
C LEU A 129 8.49 1.76 -3.34
N GLU A 130 7.35 1.06 -3.24
CA GLU A 130 6.72 0.75 -1.96
C GLU A 130 6.50 -0.75 -1.80
N PRO A 131 7.52 -1.52 -1.35
CA PRO A 131 7.28 -2.86 -0.85
C PRO A 131 6.50 -2.79 0.47
N GLU A 132 5.45 -3.61 0.57
CA GLU A 132 4.61 -3.70 1.77
C GLU A 132 4.19 -5.14 2.06
N LEU A 133 4.13 -5.47 3.32
CA LEU A 133 3.44 -6.63 3.85
C LEU A 133 2.01 -6.21 4.19
N TYR A 134 1.03 -7.02 3.81
CA TYR A 134 -0.36 -6.77 4.15
C TYR A 134 -1.00 -7.99 4.79
N PHE A 135 -2.02 -7.74 5.60
CA PHE A 135 -2.81 -8.74 6.29
C PHE A 135 -4.27 -8.29 6.25
N ASP A 136 -5.08 -9.00 5.47
CA ASP A 136 -6.49 -8.73 5.25
C ASP A 136 -7.32 -9.84 5.92
N ILE A 137 -8.06 -9.47 6.97
CA ILE A 137 -8.79 -10.41 7.81
C ILE A 137 -10.21 -10.56 7.27
N SER A 138 -10.62 -11.78 6.88
CA SER A 138 -12.01 -12.03 6.47
C SER A 138 -12.95 -12.02 7.68
N THR A 139 -14.03 -11.24 7.60
CA THR A 139 -15.07 -11.23 8.65
C THR A 139 -16.05 -12.38 8.54
N LYS A 140 -16.11 -13.04 7.38
CA LYS A 140 -17.03 -14.18 7.16
C LYS A 140 -16.45 -15.52 7.53
N LYS A 141 -15.22 -15.79 7.09
CA LYS A 141 -14.51 -17.04 7.39
C LYS A 141 -13.03 -16.74 7.54
N PHE A 142 -12.45 -17.14 8.67
CA PHE A 142 -11.02 -16.94 8.92
C PHE A 142 -10.13 -17.58 7.85
N ASP A 143 -10.61 -18.65 7.21
CA ASP A 143 -9.92 -19.35 6.11
C ASP A 143 -9.71 -18.46 4.86
N TYR A 144 -10.49 -17.39 4.70
CA TYR A 144 -10.34 -16.40 3.61
C TYR A 144 -9.46 -15.20 4.00
N THR A 145 -8.82 -15.25 5.16
CA THR A 145 -7.80 -14.29 5.56
C THR A 145 -6.60 -14.41 4.64
N CYS A 146 -6.20 -13.30 4.03
CA CYS A 146 -5.08 -13.23 3.10
C CYS A 146 -3.95 -12.41 3.72
N TYR A 147 -2.72 -12.86 3.52
CA TYR A 147 -1.53 -12.09 3.85
C TYR A 147 -0.48 -12.32 2.79
N GLY A 148 0.29 -11.31 2.51
CA GLY A 148 1.26 -11.41 1.43
C GLY A 148 2.18 -10.21 1.33
N LEU A 149 3.01 -10.26 0.29
CA LEU A 149 3.89 -9.17 -0.11
C LEU A 149 3.28 -8.47 -1.33
N ARG A 150 3.24 -7.15 -1.27
CA ARG A 150 2.82 -6.28 -2.37
C ARG A 150 3.96 -5.32 -2.70
N VAL A 151 4.11 -4.98 -3.96
CA VAL A 151 5.06 -3.96 -4.41
C VAL A 151 4.31 -2.92 -5.22
N GLY A 152 4.44 -1.67 -4.81
CA GLY A 152 3.78 -0.54 -5.45
C GLY A 152 4.76 0.53 -5.92
N ILE A 153 4.23 1.40 -6.76
CA ILE A 153 4.85 2.67 -7.13
C ILE A 153 3.91 3.77 -6.68
N GLY A 154 4.43 4.74 -5.94
CA GLY A 154 3.71 5.90 -5.47
C GLY A 154 4.25 7.19 -6.10
N VAL A 155 3.38 8.17 -6.25
CA VAL A 155 3.73 9.53 -6.67
C VAL A 155 3.13 10.50 -5.67
N TYR A 156 4.00 11.25 -4.99
CA TYR A 156 3.61 12.32 -4.07
C TYR A 156 3.52 13.63 -4.84
N LEU A 157 2.34 14.22 -4.85
CA LEU A 157 2.06 15.47 -5.53
C LEU A 157 2.37 16.62 -4.57
N PHE A 158 3.22 17.55 -4.99
CA PHE A 158 3.52 18.73 -4.20
C PHE A 158 2.30 19.66 -4.15
N LYS A 159 2.10 20.29 -3.00
CA LYS A 159 1.19 21.41 -2.87
C LYS A 159 1.78 22.58 -3.64
N ASP A 160 1.10 23.04 -4.70
CA ASP A 160 1.49 24.27 -5.37
C ASP A 160 1.42 25.44 -4.37
N GLN A 161 2.57 26.09 -4.13
CA GLN A 161 2.64 27.31 -3.28
C GLN A 161 1.94 28.52 -3.91
N TYR A 162 1.27 28.36 -5.04
CA TYR A 162 0.65 29.43 -5.80
C TYR A 162 -0.77 29.79 -5.41
N MET A 163 -1.39 29.14 -4.43
CA MET A 163 -2.74 29.49 -3.95
C MET A 163 -2.75 30.30 -2.65
N LYS A 164 -1.70 31.09 -2.37
CA LYS A 164 -1.80 32.19 -1.43
C LYS A 164 -1.88 33.51 -2.22
N LYS A 165 -3.07 33.93 -2.55
CA LYS A 165 -3.46 35.31 -2.79
C LYS A 165 -4.67 35.62 -1.95
#